data_769bc0a493e6c1df6c9c1a4825e8b713
#
_entry.id   769bc0a493e6c1df6c9c1a4825e8b713
#
_cell.length_a   1.000
_cell.length_b   1.000
_cell.length_c   1.000
_cell.angle_alpha   90.00
_cell.angle_beta   90.00
_cell.angle_gamma   90.00
#
_symmetry.space_group_name_H-M   'P 1'
#
loop_
_entity.id
_entity.type
_entity.pdbx_description
1 polymer ?
#
loop_
_entity_poly.entity_id
_entity_poly.type
_entity_poly.pdbx_seq_one_letter_code
_entity_poly.pdbx_strand_id
1 'polypeptide(L)'
;MNLTYQELKDGNEKLGLYKAEWLSDKIFDYFSEPGYFHQLVNSRPCIIVGGRGTGKTTVLKSLSYEGQSRLNKESSPSEWNFYGLYWKVNLNRITSFVKRGLSDNEWQPYFIHYLNLILCHKLCQFAVWYEKTQDQKLNLDERLLRKAVTTLNIPIEYVQNIEDLEDEIDILIAELESKLNTISSDDKIFLTMLGAPIDRVSELLLQTTELNGKQFVFLIDEFENFEDYQQCIVNTLMKQINHLYTFKIGVRELGWRKRSTLRENEILNSPADYFKIDMRTVFQENSFSVFAKQVVESRLPELKKIGGIEKLLPSLVEEEEANILIGAEQEAQIRKNLASSLPKKYLKLLDQKSIGHIQFIDYMSRSREEPFIENLINWLENEGEWKDKFNNYFHAYLFSIRKGKSGIRKYYT
;
A
#
# COMPACT_ATOMS: atom_id res chain seq x y z
N MET A 1 -5.83 18.79 31.84
CA MET A 1 -5.19 19.84 31.00
C MET A 1 -5.91 19.79 29.66
N ASN A 2 -6.64 20.81 29.32
CA ASN A 2 -7.30 20.87 28.00
C ASN A 2 -6.24 21.29 26.98
N LEU A 3 -6.12 20.55 25.89
CA LEU A 3 -5.32 20.94 24.74
C LEU A 3 -5.80 22.31 24.25
N THR A 4 -4.90 23.22 23.98
CA THR A 4 -5.24 24.53 23.44
C THR A 4 -5.75 24.40 22.00
N TYR A 5 -6.53 25.35 21.51
CA TYR A 5 -7.01 25.39 20.12
C TYR A 5 -5.86 25.33 19.11
N GLN A 6 -4.70 25.90 19.44
CA GLN A 6 -3.51 25.87 18.61
C GLN A 6 -2.90 24.45 18.53
N GLU A 7 -2.81 23.76 19.66
CA GLU A 7 -2.30 22.36 19.69
C GLU A 7 -3.24 21.39 18.95
N LEU A 8 -4.55 21.62 18.98
CA LEU A 8 -5.52 20.87 18.19
C LEU A 8 -5.41 21.17 16.69
N LYS A 9 -5.11 22.43 16.33
CA LYS A 9 -4.89 22.83 14.94
C LYS A 9 -3.61 22.21 14.39
N ASP A 10 -2.51 22.26 15.13
CA ASP A 10 -1.24 21.62 14.78
C ASP A 10 -1.38 20.09 14.70
N GLY A 11 -2.21 19.50 15.57
CA GLY A 11 -2.57 18.09 15.53
C GLY A 11 -3.34 17.72 14.26
N ASN A 12 -4.28 18.56 13.82
CA ASN A 12 -5.00 18.38 12.57
C ASN A 12 -4.08 18.46 11.35
N GLU A 13 -3.08 19.32 11.36
CA GLU A 13 -2.05 19.38 10.32
C GLU A 13 -1.19 18.10 10.30
N LYS A 14 -0.81 17.56 11.46
CA LYS A 14 0.00 16.34 11.59
C LYS A 14 -0.78 15.06 11.26
N LEU A 15 -2.07 15.00 11.53
CA LEU A 15 -2.95 13.86 11.22
C LEU A 15 -3.74 14.04 9.93
N GLY A 16 -3.59 15.18 9.25
CA GLY A 16 -4.31 15.53 8.04
C GLY A 16 -4.10 14.53 6.89
N LEU A 17 -4.96 14.62 5.88
CA LEU A 17 -4.93 13.77 4.68
C LEU A 17 -3.75 14.16 3.76
N TYR A 18 -2.53 13.89 4.18
CA TYR A 18 -1.36 14.10 3.33
C TYR A 18 -1.20 12.94 2.35
N LYS A 19 -1.09 13.28 1.08
CA LYS A 19 -0.56 12.32 0.12
C LYS A 19 0.92 12.10 0.41
N ALA A 20 1.36 10.84 0.33
CA ALA A 20 2.77 10.48 0.51
C ALA A 20 3.73 11.31 -0.37
N GLU A 21 3.23 11.75 -1.54
CA GLU A 21 3.97 12.60 -2.48
C GLU A 21 4.22 14.01 -1.95
N TRP A 22 3.32 14.55 -1.12
CA TRP A 22 3.46 15.91 -0.56
C TRP A 22 4.38 15.94 0.65
N LEU A 23 4.58 14.80 1.31
CA LEU A 23 5.45 14.70 2.48
C LEU A 23 6.92 14.68 2.11
N SER A 24 7.28 14.39 0.83
CA SER A 24 8.68 14.23 0.42
C SER A 24 9.43 13.34 1.43
N ASP A 25 10.53 13.83 1.97
CA ASP A 25 11.37 13.13 2.95
C ASP A 25 10.72 12.95 4.32
N LYS A 26 9.76 13.82 4.69
CA LYS A 26 9.02 13.70 5.96
C LYS A 26 8.18 12.42 6.04
N ILE A 27 7.97 11.72 4.93
CA ILE A 27 7.27 10.43 4.93
C ILE A 27 7.96 9.41 5.85
N PHE A 28 9.28 9.46 5.95
CA PHE A 28 10.07 8.56 6.79
C PHE A 28 10.00 8.92 8.27
N ASP A 29 9.85 10.20 8.62
CA ASP A 29 9.68 10.66 10.01
C ASP A 29 8.35 10.16 10.60
N TYR A 30 7.34 9.95 9.74
CA TYR A 30 6.01 9.48 10.12
C TYR A 30 5.78 7.99 9.82
N PHE A 31 6.82 7.28 9.43
CA PHE A 31 6.70 5.85 9.15
C PHE A 31 6.55 5.06 10.45
N SER A 32 5.53 4.21 10.48
CA SER A 32 5.37 3.18 11.51
C SER A 32 5.34 1.83 10.80
N GLU A 33 6.17 0.92 11.24
CA GLU A 33 6.31 -0.39 10.62
C GLU A 33 5.03 -1.22 10.84
N PRO A 34 4.32 -1.60 9.76
CA PRO A 34 3.14 -2.45 9.90
C PRO A 34 3.55 -3.90 10.19
N GLY A 35 2.70 -4.65 10.89
CA GLY A 35 2.99 -6.03 11.31
C GLY A 35 3.34 -7.00 10.19
N TYR A 36 2.94 -6.74 8.96
CA TYR A 36 3.29 -7.55 7.78
C TYR A 36 4.62 -7.14 7.12
N PHE A 37 5.29 -6.09 7.59
CA PHE A 37 6.50 -5.55 6.94
C PHE A 37 7.61 -6.58 6.79
N HIS A 38 7.80 -7.44 7.81
CA HIS A 38 8.76 -8.54 7.80
C HIS A 38 8.56 -9.50 6.61
N GLN A 39 7.33 -9.63 6.09
CA GLN A 39 7.04 -10.45 4.92
C GLN A 39 7.57 -9.82 3.63
N LEU A 40 7.87 -8.53 3.62
CA LEU A 40 8.40 -7.82 2.46
C LEU A 40 9.94 -7.89 2.38
N VAL A 41 10.60 -8.19 3.49
CA VAL A 41 12.07 -8.27 3.59
C VAL A 41 12.55 -9.68 3.17
N ASN A 42 12.13 -10.13 1.98
CA ASN A 42 12.55 -11.41 1.42
C ASN A 42 12.73 -11.32 -0.09
N SER A 43 13.39 -12.32 -0.68
CA SER A 43 13.70 -12.38 -2.12
C SER A 43 12.51 -12.76 -3.02
N ARG A 44 11.33 -13.07 -2.47
CA ARG A 44 10.17 -13.50 -3.28
C ARG A 44 9.42 -12.30 -3.86
N PRO A 45 8.92 -12.38 -5.10
CA PRO A 45 8.01 -11.38 -5.63
C PRO A 45 6.77 -11.20 -4.73
N CYS A 46 6.33 -9.95 -4.57
CA CYS A 46 5.16 -9.61 -3.77
C CYS A 46 4.23 -8.62 -4.49
N ILE A 47 2.94 -8.85 -4.37
CA ILE A 47 1.91 -7.90 -4.81
C ILE A 47 1.17 -7.36 -3.60
N ILE A 48 1.28 -6.05 -3.36
CA ILE A 48 0.58 -5.33 -2.29
C ILE A 48 -0.67 -4.69 -2.90
N VAL A 49 -1.83 -5.24 -2.57
CA VAL A 49 -3.13 -4.77 -3.07
C VAL A 49 -3.84 -3.96 -2.00
N GLY A 50 -4.35 -2.79 -2.38
CA GLY A 50 -5.13 -1.98 -1.43
C GLY A 50 -5.69 -0.71 -2.06
N GLY A 51 -6.69 -0.14 -1.40
CA GLY A 51 -7.32 1.12 -1.78
C GLY A 51 -6.36 2.32 -1.75
N ARG A 52 -6.87 3.47 -2.17
CA ARG A 52 -6.12 4.73 -2.03
C ARG A 52 -5.98 5.10 -0.54
N GLY A 53 -4.80 5.55 -0.14
CA GLY A 53 -4.55 5.95 1.26
C GLY A 53 -4.21 4.81 2.22
N THR A 54 -4.14 3.54 1.77
CA THR A 54 -3.80 2.39 2.62
C THR A 54 -2.32 2.28 2.99
N GLY A 55 -1.47 3.22 2.55
CA GLY A 55 -0.04 3.23 2.90
C GLY A 55 0.89 2.47 1.97
N LYS A 56 0.43 1.92 0.83
CA LYS A 56 1.27 1.19 -0.13
C LYS A 56 2.53 1.96 -0.53
N THR A 57 2.37 3.21 -0.96
CA THR A 57 3.48 4.11 -1.33
C THR A 57 4.47 4.30 -0.18
N THR A 58 3.97 4.49 1.05
CA THR A 58 4.82 4.66 2.24
C THR A 58 5.65 3.42 2.50
N VAL A 59 5.03 2.24 2.46
CA VAL A 59 5.70 0.96 2.66
C VAL A 59 6.73 0.68 1.55
N LEU A 60 6.39 0.93 0.28
CA LEU A 60 7.36 0.75 -0.81
C LEU A 60 8.54 1.72 -0.68
N LYS A 61 8.29 3.00 -0.37
CA LYS A 61 9.36 3.97 -0.15
C LYS A 61 10.23 3.63 1.06
N SER A 62 9.67 3.08 2.15
CA SER A 62 10.48 2.67 3.31
C SER A 62 11.41 1.50 3.01
N LEU A 63 11.09 0.67 2.02
CA LEU A 63 11.96 -0.40 1.52
C LEU A 63 13.00 0.10 0.51
N SER A 64 12.88 1.31 -0.05
CA SER A 64 13.87 1.86 -0.96
C SER A 64 15.21 2.13 -0.25
N TYR A 65 16.29 2.20 -1.00
CA TYR A 65 17.60 2.50 -0.42
C TYR A 65 17.62 3.85 0.31
N GLU A 66 16.92 4.86 -0.22
CA GLU A 66 16.76 6.14 0.47
C GLU A 66 15.98 5.98 1.79
N GLY A 67 14.90 5.16 1.75
CA GLY A 67 14.08 4.88 2.93
C GLY A 67 14.85 4.10 3.98
N GLN A 68 15.55 3.04 3.59
CA GLN A 68 16.40 2.24 4.48
C GLN A 68 17.48 3.10 5.14
N SER A 69 18.14 3.96 4.37
CA SER A 69 19.18 4.89 4.89
C SER A 69 18.62 5.86 5.94
N ARG A 70 17.40 6.34 5.77
CA ARG A 70 16.79 7.26 6.73
C ARG A 70 16.21 6.59 7.97
N LEU A 71 15.67 5.38 7.82
CA LEU A 71 15.06 4.63 8.90
C LEU A 71 16.11 3.89 9.75
N ASN A 72 17.20 3.39 9.14
CA ASN A 72 18.23 2.60 9.79
C ASN A 72 19.55 3.37 9.88
N LYS A 73 19.54 4.52 10.54
CA LYS A 73 20.71 5.42 10.64
C LYS A 73 21.96 4.79 11.26
N GLU A 74 21.80 3.72 12.03
CA GLU A 74 22.89 3.02 12.72
C GLU A 74 23.50 1.89 11.86
N SER A 75 22.85 1.50 10.75
CA SER A 75 23.30 0.43 9.87
C SER A 75 23.90 0.98 8.59
N SER A 76 25.13 0.55 8.27
CA SER A 76 25.75 0.91 6.99
C SER A 76 25.03 0.25 5.81
N PRO A 77 24.87 0.93 4.66
CA PRO A 77 24.36 0.30 3.43
C PRO A 77 25.06 -1.00 3.04
N SER A 78 26.33 -1.18 3.37
CA SER A 78 27.08 -2.42 3.13
C SER A 78 26.56 -3.62 3.93
N GLU A 79 25.85 -3.40 5.02
CA GLU A 79 25.28 -4.45 5.90
C GLU A 79 23.89 -4.91 5.47
N TRP A 80 23.24 -4.18 4.57
CA TRP A 80 21.89 -4.52 4.13
C TRP A 80 21.85 -5.78 3.28
N ASN A 81 20.77 -6.54 3.36
CA ASN A 81 20.61 -7.78 2.60
C ASN A 81 20.12 -7.54 1.17
N PHE A 82 19.47 -6.41 0.92
CA PHE A 82 18.96 -6.04 -0.41
C PHE A 82 18.92 -4.52 -0.56
N TYR A 83 18.81 -4.06 -1.80
CA TYR A 83 18.65 -2.66 -2.14
C TYR A 83 17.36 -2.44 -2.91
N GLY A 84 16.43 -1.71 -2.29
CA GLY A 84 15.16 -1.37 -2.88
C GLY A 84 15.27 -0.20 -3.85
N LEU A 85 14.78 -0.38 -5.06
CA LEU A 85 14.81 0.59 -6.16
C LEU A 85 13.38 1.07 -6.45
N TYR A 86 13.01 2.22 -5.88
CA TYR A 86 11.65 2.73 -5.99
C TYR A 86 11.38 3.39 -7.35
N TRP A 87 10.30 2.95 -7.99
CA TRP A 87 9.78 3.54 -9.22
C TRP A 87 8.26 3.72 -9.13
N LYS A 88 7.82 4.99 -9.23
CA LYS A 88 6.42 5.32 -9.40
C LYS A 88 6.08 5.39 -10.89
N VAL A 89 5.11 4.59 -11.31
CA VAL A 89 4.66 4.54 -12.71
C VAL A 89 3.95 5.84 -13.07
N ASN A 90 4.57 6.62 -13.96
CA ASN A 90 4.02 7.89 -14.44
C ASN A 90 3.01 7.66 -15.57
N LEU A 91 1.73 7.89 -15.29
CA LEU A 91 0.64 7.69 -16.26
C LEU A 91 0.88 8.44 -17.58
N ASN A 92 1.37 9.69 -17.53
CA ASN A 92 1.58 10.49 -18.75
C ASN A 92 2.64 9.88 -19.66
N ARG A 93 3.71 9.29 -19.08
CA ARG A 93 4.74 8.61 -19.87
C ARG A 93 4.22 7.28 -20.43
N ILE A 94 3.49 6.53 -19.63
CA ILE A 94 2.97 5.21 -20.02
C ILE A 94 1.94 5.32 -21.15
N THR A 95 1.06 6.32 -21.12
CA THR A 95 0.06 6.55 -22.16
C THR A 95 0.68 6.99 -23.50
N SER A 96 1.96 7.35 -23.53
CA SER A 96 2.67 7.61 -24.78
C SER A 96 2.87 6.35 -25.64
N PHE A 97 2.79 5.17 -25.05
CA PHE A 97 2.88 3.87 -25.72
C PHE A 97 1.51 3.27 -26.08
N VAL A 98 0.52 4.12 -26.35
CA VAL A 98 -0.84 3.66 -26.65
C VAL A 98 -1.40 4.44 -27.85
N LYS A 99 -2.12 3.75 -28.72
CA LYS A 99 -2.84 4.34 -29.87
C LYS A 99 -1.89 4.89 -30.96
N ARG A 100 -2.18 6.02 -31.54
CA ARG A 100 -1.37 6.67 -32.59
C ARG A 100 -1.16 5.82 -33.86
N GLY A 101 -2.15 4.97 -34.20
CA GLY A 101 -2.08 4.13 -35.40
C GLY A 101 -1.30 2.84 -35.26
N LEU A 102 -0.64 2.59 -34.12
CA LEU A 102 0.04 1.33 -33.82
C LEU A 102 -0.81 0.47 -32.88
N SER A 103 -0.76 -0.84 -33.10
CA SER A 103 -1.36 -1.86 -32.21
C SER A 103 -0.50 -2.10 -30.97
N ASP A 104 -1.06 -2.76 -29.95
CA ASP A 104 -0.32 -3.15 -28.76
C ASP A 104 0.92 -4.00 -29.06
N ASN A 105 0.83 -4.86 -30.08
CA ASN A 105 1.96 -5.70 -30.51
C ASN A 105 3.10 -4.88 -31.13
N GLU A 106 2.76 -3.81 -31.85
CA GLU A 106 3.76 -2.88 -32.41
C GLU A 106 4.37 -1.99 -31.34
N TRP A 107 3.60 -1.61 -30.32
CA TRP A 107 4.12 -0.86 -29.17
C TRP A 107 4.97 -1.69 -28.22
N GLN A 108 4.76 -3.00 -28.15
CA GLN A 108 5.41 -3.91 -27.21
C GLN A 108 6.95 -3.80 -27.23
N PRO A 109 7.68 -3.84 -28.36
CA PRO A 109 9.13 -3.72 -28.38
C PRO A 109 9.64 -2.37 -27.84
N TYR A 110 8.95 -1.28 -28.14
CA TYR A 110 9.31 0.06 -27.66
C TYR A 110 9.11 0.17 -26.15
N PHE A 111 8.00 -0.36 -25.62
CA PHE A 111 7.76 -0.37 -24.20
C PHE A 111 8.74 -1.29 -23.46
N ILE A 112 9.11 -2.43 -24.00
CA ILE A 112 10.15 -3.31 -23.46
C ILE A 112 11.47 -2.54 -23.35
N HIS A 113 11.87 -1.83 -24.39
CA HIS A 113 13.10 -1.04 -24.39
C HIS A 113 13.03 0.06 -23.33
N TYR A 114 11.95 0.83 -23.29
CA TYR A 114 11.73 1.85 -22.25
C TYR A 114 11.80 1.27 -20.83
N LEU A 115 11.15 0.14 -20.57
CA LEU A 115 11.18 -0.53 -19.28
C LEU A 115 12.60 -0.94 -18.89
N ASN A 116 13.37 -1.53 -19.82
CA ASN A 116 14.75 -1.89 -19.60
C ASN A 116 15.59 -0.66 -19.22
N LEU A 117 15.45 0.45 -19.97
CA LEU A 117 16.17 1.69 -19.70
C LEU A 117 15.84 2.26 -18.32
N ILE A 118 14.56 2.34 -17.96
CA ILE A 118 14.12 2.84 -16.64
C ILE A 118 14.67 1.99 -15.51
N LEU A 119 14.61 0.67 -15.62
CA LEU A 119 15.09 -0.22 -14.56
C LEU A 119 16.63 -0.19 -14.46
N CYS A 120 17.36 -0.11 -15.59
CA CYS A 120 18.81 0.10 -15.60
C CYS A 120 19.18 1.47 -14.99
N HIS A 121 18.45 2.53 -15.33
CA HIS A 121 18.68 3.85 -14.74
C HIS A 121 18.52 3.82 -13.22
N LYS A 122 17.49 3.10 -12.69
CA LYS A 122 17.31 2.92 -11.24
C LYS A 122 18.48 2.18 -10.58
N LEU A 123 19.06 1.20 -11.24
CA LEU A 123 20.28 0.51 -10.78
C LEU A 123 21.47 1.46 -10.70
N CYS A 124 21.69 2.26 -11.75
CA CYS A 124 22.79 3.22 -11.79
C CYS A 124 22.59 4.36 -10.77
N GLN A 125 21.39 4.90 -10.63
CA GLN A 125 21.08 5.89 -9.59
C GLN A 125 21.40 5.39 -8.18
N PHE A 126 21.06 4.15 -7.88
CA PHE A 126 21.45 3.52 -6.61
C PHE A 126 22.97 3.44 -6.48
N ALA A 127 23.68 2.99 -7.50
CA ALA A 127 25.12 2.80 -7.44
C ALA A 127 25.87 4.14 -7.24
N VAL A 128 25.46 5.20 -7.96
CA VAL A 128 25.98 6.57 -7.75
C VAL A 128 25.69 7.06 -6.34
N TRP A 129 24.47 6.84 -5.82
CA TRP A 129 24.13 7.16 -4.43
C TRP A 129 24.98 6.37 -3.43
N TYR A 130 25.23 5.09 -3.69
CA TYR A 130 26.02 4.23 -2.83
C TYR A 130 27.47 4.73 -2.74
N GLU A 131 28.12 5.03 -3.88
CA GLU A 131 29.44 5.62 -3.93
C GLU A 131 29.57 6.92 -3.14
N LYS A 132 28.57 7.83 -3.32
CA LYS A 132 28.54 9.12 -2.60
C LYS A 132 28.32 8.94 -1.10
N THR A 133 27.51 7.95 -0.70
CA THR A 133 27.19 7.71 0.72
C THR A 133 28.31 7.01 1.47
N GLN A 134 29.03 6.10 0.79
CA GLN A 134 30.14 5.35 1.38
C GLN A 134 31.50 6.04 1.18
N ASP A 135 31.54 7.14 0.44
CA ASP A 135 32.82 7.82 -0.01
C ASP A 135 33.79 6.84 -0.64
N GLN A 136 33.29 5.90 -1.41
CA GLN A 136 34.06 4.83 -2.02
C GLN A 136 33.54 4.52 -3.43
N LYS A 137 34.45 4.47 -4.41
CA LYS A 137 34.10 4.08 -5.78
C LYS A 137 33.94 2.57 -5.90
N LEU A 138 32.94 2.13 -6.65
CA LEU A 138 32.73 0.72 -7.00
C LEU A 138 33.79 0.29 -8.02
N ASN A 139 34.46 -0.81 -7.74
CA ASN A 139 35.44 -1.38 -8.67
C ASN A 139 34.71 -2.23 -9.72
N LEU A 140 34.36 -1.61 -10.86
CA LEU A 140 33.66 -2.25 -11.96
C LEU A 140 34.59 -3.14 -12.78
N ASP A 141 34.16 -4.39 -13.03
CA ASP A 141 34.88 -5.27 -13.97
C ASP A 141 34.68 -4.78 -15.41
N GLU A 142 35.78 -4.48 -16.11
CA GLU A 142 35.77 -3.95 -17.49
C GLU A 142 35.04 -4.86 -18.48
N ARG A 143 35.11 -6.19 -18.30
CA ARG A 143 34.46 -7.15 -19.21
C ARG A 143 32.93 -7.10 -19.01
N LEU A 144 32.48 -6.97 -17.76
CA LEU A 144 31.07 -6.84 -17.45
C LEU A 144 30.53 -5.48 -17.88
N LEU A 145 31.30 -4.41 -17.66
CA LEU A 145 30.98 -3.07 -18.15
C LEU A 145 30.78 -3.07 -19.67
N ARG A 146 31.74 -3.64 -20.39
CA ARG A 146 31.65 -3.79 -21.86
C ARG A 146 30.40 -4.53 -22.30
N LYS A 147 30.02 -5.62 -21.60
CA LYS A 147 28.77 -6.35 -21.89
C LYS A 147 27.53 -5.51 -21.65
N ALA A 148 27.49 -4.76 -20.54
CA ALA A 148 26.36 -3.91 -20.18
C ALA A 148 26.14 -2.81 -21.24
N VAL A 149 27.18 -2.04 -21.56
CA VAL A 149 27.10 -0.95 -22.56
C VAL A 149 26.80 -1.48 -23.96
N THR A 150 27.38 -2.62 -24.37
CA THR A 150 27.06 -3.23 -25.67
C THR A 150 25.57 -3.65 -25.75
N THR A 151 25.02 -4.18 -24.67
CA THR A 151 23.60 -4.58 -24.64
C THR A 151 22.66 -3.38 -24.74
N LEU A 152 23.11 -2.21 -24.27
CA LEU A 152 22.38 -0.93 -24.37
C LEU A 152 22.67 -0.15 -25.65
N ASN A 153 23.62 -0.63 -26.49
CA ASN A 153 24.14 0.07 -27.67
C ASN A 153 24.82 1.42 -27.34
N ILE A 154 25.47 1.49 -26.19
CA ILE A 154 26.25 2.64 -25.76
C ILE A 154 27.71 2.41 -26.21
N PRO A 155 28.40 3.38 -26.86
CA PRO A 155 29.79 3.30 -27.14
C PRO A 155 30.63 3.22 -25.88
N ILE A 156 31.56 2.25 -25.80
CA ILE A 156 32.35 2.00 -24.57
C ILE A 156 33.21 3.21 -24.18
N GLU A 157 33.65 4.00 -25.13
CA GLU A 157 34.43 5.22 -24.91
C GLU A 157 33.70 6.32 -24.15
N TYR A 158 32.37 6.25 -24.04
CA TYR A 158 31.54 7.21 -23.30
C TYR A 158 31.43 6.85 -21.82
N VAL A 159 31.79 5.62 -21.43
CA VAL A 159 31.53 5.10 -20.08
C VAL A 159 32.82 4.62 -19.42
N GLN A 160 33.30 5.37 -18.46
CA GLN A 160 34.48 5.03 -17.65
C GLN A 160 34.15 4.63 -16.21
N ASN A 161 32.98 5.07 -15.72
CA ASN A 161 32.49 4.84 -14.37
C ASN A 161 30.97 4.71 -14.36
N ILE A 162 30.39 4.53 -13.18
CA ILE A 162 28.95 4.32 -13.04
C ILE A 162 28.14 5.60 -13.29
N GLU A 163 28.69 6.77 -13.01
CA GLU A 163 28.04 8.06 -13.24
C GLU A 163 27.90 8.33 -14.74
N ASP A 164 28.94 8.04 -15.54
CA ASP A 164 28.86 8.10 -17.00
C ASP A 164 27.80 7.14 -17.56
N LEU A 165 27.70 5.93 -16.99
CA LEU A 165 26.66 4.97 -17.41
C LEU A 165 25.25 5.44 -17.07
N GLU A 166 25.06 6.08 -15.91
CA GLU A 166 23.77 6.70 -15.53
C GLU A 166 23.40 7.78 -16.55
N ASP A 167 24.32 8.70 -16.85
CA ASP A 167 24.09 9.83 -17.77
C ASP A 167 23.74 9.33 -19.17
N GLU A 168 24.48 8.35 -19.71
CA GLU A 168 24.21 7.79 -21.04
C GLU A 168 22.84 7.09 -21.10
N ILE A 169 22.42 6.38 -20.04
CA ILE A 169 21.09 5.79 -19.99
C ILE A 169 20.00 6.87 -19.94
N ASP A 170 20.21 7.95 -19.19
CA ASP A 170 19.26 9.08 -19.15
C ASP A 170 19.11 9.75 -20.53
N ILE A 171 20.21 9.90 -21.26
CA ILE A 171 20.21 10.38 -22.66
C ILE A 171 19.38 9.43 -23.55
N LEU A 172 19.58 8.11 -23.45
CA LEU A 172 18.79 7.13 -24.21
C LEU A 172 17.29 7.20 -23.90
N ILE A 173 16.93 7.41 -22.62
CA ILE A 173 15.52 7.62 -22.22
C ILE A 173 14.97 8.88 -22.88
N ALA A 174 15.68 9.99 -22.82
CA ALA A 174 15.26 11.26 -23.39
C ALA A 174 15.12 11.17 -24.93
N GLU A 175 16.04 10.49 -25.61
CA GLU A 175 15.97 10.24 -27.05
C GLU A 175 14.73 9.40 -27.42
N LEU A 176 14.47 8.32 -26.67
CA LEU A 176 13.29 7.50 -26.91
C LEU A 176 12.02 8.33 -26.69
N GLU A 177 11.90 9.04 -25.57
CA GLU A 177 10.76 9.88 -25.24
C GLU A 177 10.51 10.96 -26.30
N SER A 178 11.56 11.56 -26.87
CA SER A 178 11.44 12.55 -27.93
C SER A 178 10.88 11.96 -29.23
N LYS A 179 11.23 10.73 -29.54
CA LYS A 179 10.80 10.01 -30.74
C LYS A 179 9.37 9.43 -30.62
N LEU A 180 8.89 9.09 -29.41
CA LEU A 180 7.59 8.45 -29.20
C LEU A 180 6.41 9.17 -29.87
N ASN A 181 6.48 10.50 -30.02
CA ASN A 181 5.43 11.30 -30.65
C ASN A 181 5.40 11.20 -32.17
N THR A 182 6.48 10.79 -32.79
CA THR A 182 6.70 10.76 -34.24
C THR A 182 6.98 9.37 -34.79
N ILE A 183 7.01 8.35 -33.90
CA ILE A 183 7.27 6.97 -34.33
C ILE A 183 6.28 6.53 -35.40
N SER A 184 6.83 6.00 -36.48
CA SER A 184 6.12 5.30 -37.55
C SER A 184 6.63 3.85 -37.65
N SER A 185 5.90 2.98 -38.34
CA SER A 185 6.30 1.58 -38.57
C SER A 185 7.64 1.42 -39.31
N ASP A 186 8.12 2.49 -39.94
CA ASP A 186 9.34 2.48 -40.77
C ASP A 186 10.58 2.97 -40.01
N ASP A 187 10.42 3.42 -38.75
CA ASP A 187 11.53 3.94 -37.95
C ASP A 187 12.46 2.82 -37.45
N LYS A 188 13.72 2.93 -37.79
CA LYS A 188 14.79 2.03 -37.32
C LYS A 188 15.36 2.58 -36.00
N ILE A 189 14.78 2.17 -34.89
CA ILE A 189 15.29 2.44 -33.54
C ILE A 189 15.94 1.16 -33.00
N PHE A 190 17.09 1.29 -32.34
CA PHE A 190 17.68 0.18 -31.64
C PHE A 190 16.80 -0.17 -30.42
N LEU A 191 16.38 -1.43 -30.34
CA LEU A 191 15.50 -1.92 -29.30
C LEU A 191 16.13 -3.12 -28.57
N THR A 192 16.10 -3.13 -27.25
CA THR A 192 16.70 -4.16 -26.42
C THR A 192 15.71 -5.30 -26.12
N MET A 193 16.23 -6.50 -25.93
CA MET A 193 15.44 -7.64 -25.47
C MET A 193 15.00 -7.46 -24.01
N LEU A 194 13.81 -7.93 -23.69
CA LEU A 194 13.24 -7.86 -22.34
C LEU A 194 14.19 -8.49 -21.30
N GLY A 195 14.56 -7.71 -20.29
CA GLY A 195 15.40 -8.12 -19.16
C GLY A 195 16.90 -8.15 -19.44
N ALA A 196 17.33 -8.28 -20.71
CA ALA A 196 18.74 -8.48 -21.03
C ALA A 196 19.66 -7.33 -20.51
N PRO A 197 19.33 -6.03 -20.68
CA PRO A 197 20.13 -4.95 -20.09
C PRO A 197 20.09 -4.97 -18.56
N ILE A 198 18.93 -5.25 -17.97
CA ILE A 198 18.73 -5.29 -16.52
C ILE A 198 19.65 -6.36 -15.91
N ASP A 199 19.69 -7.55 -16.51
CA ASP A 199 20.57 -8.64 -16.05
C ASP A 199 22.04 -8.22 -16.11
N ARG A 200 22.48 -7.57 -17.22
CA ARG A 200 23.88 -7.15 -17.39
C ARG A 200 24.31 -6.06 -16.41
N VAL A 201 23.47 -5.04 -16.21
CA VAL A 201 23.78 -3.97 -15.26
C VAL A 201 23.72 -4.49 -13.81
N SER A 202 22.74 -5.35 -13.49
CA SER A 202 22.66 -5.98 -12.17
C SER A 202 23.89 -6.88 -11.90
N GLU A 203 24.30 -7.70 -12.88
CA GLU A 203 25.50 -8.54 -12.79
C GLU A 203 26.76 -7.70 -12.58
N LEU A 204 26.93 -6.60 -13.33
CA LEU A 204 28.04 -5.65 -13.20
C LEU A 204 28.16 -5.12 -11.77
N LEU A 205 27.07 -4.68 -11.19
CA LEU A 205 27.06 -4.08 -9.85
C LEU A 205 27.26 -5.14 -8.76
N LEU A 206 26.57 -6.28 -8.83
CA LEU A 206 26.62 -7.34 -7.80
C LEU A 206 27.93 -8.15 -7.82
N GLN A 207 28.75 -8.03 -8.85
CA GLN A 207 30.10 -8.62 -8.90
C GLN A 207 31.15 -7.76 -8.19
N THR A 208 30.83 -6.52 -7.83
CA THR A 208 31.73 -5.71 -7.00
C THR A 208 31.82 -6.30 -5.58
N THR A 209 32.96 -6.13 -4.91
CA THR A 209 33.19 -6.67 -3.56
C THR A 209 32.18 -6.14 -2.55
N GLU A 210 31.77 -4.90 -2.71
CA GLU A 210 30.86 -4.17 -1.81
C GLU A 210 29.44 -4.67 -1.88
N LEU A 211 28.98 -5.09 -3.06
CA LEU A 211 27.60 -5.48 -3.32
C LEU A 211 27.42 -6.99 -3.50
N ASN A 212 28.50 -7.77 -3.39
CA ASN A 212 28.46 -9.22 -3.58
C ASN A 212 27.54 -9.90 -2.56
N GLY A 213 26.75 -10.87 -3.02
CA GLY A 213 25.81 -11.63 -2.20
C GLY A 213 24.54 -10.86 -1.83
N LYS A 214 24.34 -9.65 -2.37
CA LYS A 214 23.13 -8.85 -2.21
C LYS A 214 22.15 -9.09 -3.36
N GLN A 215 20.98 -8.46 -3.26
CA GLN A 215 19.95 -8.54 -4.30
C GLN A 215 19.30 -7.17 -4.50
N PHE A 216 18.92 -6.85 -5.74
CA PHE A 216 18.08 -5.68 -6.02
C PHE A 216 16.59 -6.02 -5.89
N VAL A 217 15.81 -5.05 -5.41
CA VAL A 217 14.36 -5.18 -5.30
C VAL A 217 13.71 -4.01 -6.01
N PHE A 218 13.13 -4.22 -7.18
CA PHE A 218 12.35 -3.20 -7.86
C PHE A 218 11.01 -3.00 -7.15
N LEU A 219 10.79 -1.79 -6.67
CA LEU A 219 9.63 -1.37 -5.91
C LEU A 219 8.73 -0.53 -6.83
N ILE A 220 7.80 -1.20 -7.54
CA ILE A 220 6.94 -0.57 -8.54
C ILE A 220 5.64 -0.11 -7.89
N ASP A 221 5.38 1.19 -7.87
CA ASP A 221 4.16 1.78 -7.32
C ASP A 221 3.22 2.27 -8.44
N GLU A 222 1.92 2.27 -8.15
CA GLU A 222 0.84 2.61 -9.09
C GLU A 222 0.83 1.72 -10.35
N PHE A 223 1.02 0.43 -10.16
CA PHE A 223 1.05 -0.57 -11.24
C PHE A 223 -0.22 -0.60 -12.10
N GLU A 224 -1.34 -0.17 -11.57
CA GLU A 224 -2.60 -0.01 -12.29
C GLU A 224 -2.51 0.96 -13.48
N ASN A 225 -1.51 1.84 -13.51
CA ASN A 225 -1.29 2.79 -14.60
C ASN A 225 -0.77 2.11 -15.87
N PHE A 226 -0.23 0.90 -15.78
CA PHE A 226 0.16 0.14 -16.97
C PHE A 226 -1.05 -0.35 -17.77
N GLU A 227 -0.95 -0.32 -19.07
CA GLU A 227 -1.91 -0.97 -19.98
C GLU A 227 -1.83 -2.50 -19.87
N ASP A 228 -2.81 -3.19 -20.41
CA ASP A 228 -2.93 -4.63 -20.28
C ASP A 228 -1.69 -5.38 -20.82
N TYR A 229 -1.21 -5.03 -22.00
CA TYR A 229 -0.01 -5.63 -22.59
C TYR A 229 1.26 -5.29 -21.80
N GLN A 230 1.33 -4.09 -21.23
CA GLN A 230 2.46 -3.64 -20.39
C GLN A 230 2.50 -4.42 -19.08
N GLN A 231 1.33 -4.70 -18.47
CA GLN A 231 1.26 -5.59 -17.30
C GLN A 231 1.79 -7.00 -17.62
N CYS A 232 1.47 -7.54 -18.80
CA CYS A 232 2.00 -8.83 -19.24
C CYS A 232 3.53 -8.84 -19.38
N ILE A 233 4.12 -7.73 -19.82
CA ILE A 233 5.59 -7.57 -19.93
C ILE A 233 6.25 -7.63 -18.54
N VAL A 234 5.75 -6.85 -17.58
CA VAL A 234 6.29 -6.87 -16.21
C VAL A 234 6.05 -8.23 -15.53
N ASN A 235 4.89 -8.84 -15.75
CA ASN A 235 4.60 -10.19 -15.25
C ASN A 235 5.60 -11.22 -15.78
N THR A 236 6.07 -11.06 -17.02
CA THR A 236 7.08 -11.94 -17.62
C THR A 236 8.41 -11.84 -16.89
N LEU A 237 8.84 -10.63 -16.54
CA LEU A 237 10.04 -10.43 -15.71
C LEU A 237 9.86 -11.03 -14.31
N MET A 238 8.70 -10.85 -13.69
CA MET A 238 8.41 -11.43 -12.37
C MET A 238 8.43 -12.95 -12.38
N LYS A 239 7.98 -13.59 -13.47
CA LYS A 239 7.94 -15.05 -13.60
C LYS A 239 9.35 -15.65 -13.67
N GLN A 240 10.28 -14.94 -14.29
CA GLN A 240 11.66 -15.36 -14.46
C GLN A 240 12.50 -14.94 -13.25
N ILE A 241 12.30 -15.64 -12.13
CA ILE A 241 13.06 -15.40 -10.90
C ILE A 241 14.54 -15.67 -11.18
N ASN A 242 15.38 -14.68 -10.87
CA ASN A 242 16.83 -14.84 -10.81
C ASN A 242 17.37 -14.36 -9.46
N HIS A 243 18.64 -14.62 -9.20
CA HIS A 243 19.30 -14.21 -7.96
C HIS A 243 19.69 -12.72 -7.94
N LEU A 244 19.62 -12.02 -9.08
CA LEU A 244 20.06 -10.65 -9.23
C LEU A 244 19.03 -9.66 -8.68
N TYR A 245 17.75 -9.89 -9.01
CA TYR A 245 16.68 -8.98 -8.61
C TYR A 245 15.33 -9.66 -8.44
N THR A 246 14.43 -8.96 -7.72
CA THR A 246 13.03 -9.34 -7.52
C THR A 246 12.13 -8.11 -7.57
N PHE A 247 10.81 -8.30 -7.44
CA PHE A 247 9.82 -7.25 -7.55
C PHE A 247 8.89 -7.19 -6.33
N LYS A 248 8.61 -5.97 -5.83
CA LYS A 248 7.49 -5.69 -4.93
C LYS A 248 6.61 -4.66 -5.60
N ILE A 249 5.36 -4.99 -5.83
CA ILE A 249 4.45 -4.18 -6.65
C ILE A 249 3.29 -3.68 -5.81
N GLY A 250 3.11 -2.36 -5.77
CA GLY A 250 1.95 -1.70 -5.19
C GLY A 250 0.88 -1.47 -6.26
N VAL A 251 -0.32 -1.98 -6.03
CA VAL A 251 -1.43 -1.88 -6.98
C VAL A 251 -2.75 -1.60 -6.26
N ARG A 252 -3.66 -0.88 -6.91
CA ARG A 252 -5.03 -0.72 -6.43
C ARG A 252 -5.81 -2.01 -6.57
N GLU A 253 -6.86 -2.10 -5.78
CA GLU A 253 -7.88 -3.11 -5.98
C GLU A 253 -8.40 -3.08 -7.42
N LEU A 254 -8.49 -4.24 -8.06
CA LEU A 254 -8.83 -4.42 -9.47
C LEU A 254 -7.84 -3.78 -10.48
N GLY A 255 -6.75 -3.15 -10.02
CA GLY A 255 -5.77 -2.50 -10.90
C GLY A 255 -4.81 -3.49 -11.59
N TRP A 256 -4.62 -4.68 -11.02
CA TRP A 256 -3.89 -5.77 -11.69
C TRP A 256 -4.86 -6.56 -12.56
N ARG A 257 -5.05 -6.09 -13.78
CA ARG A 257 -6.05 -6.59 -14.72
C ARG A 257 -5.61 -7.86 -15.43
N LYS A 258 -4.32 -7.97 -15.75
CA LYS A 258 -3.71 -9.12 -16.43
C LYS A 258 -2.74 -9.84 -15.50
N ARG A 259 -2.92 -11.16 -15.36
CA ARG A 259 -1.98 -12.04 -14.67
C ARG A 259 -1.17 -12.89 -15.63
N SER A 260 -1.50 -12.87 -16.92
CA SER A 260 -0.76 -13.54 -17.98
C SER A 260 0.61 -12.90 -18.19
N THR A 261 1.54 -13.71 -18.67
CA THR A 261 2.83 -13.28 -19.21
C THR A 261 2.70 -13.03 -20.72
N LEU A 262 3.82 -12.72 -21.39
CA LEU A 262 3.89 -12.67 -22.86
C LEU A 262 3.80 -14.05 -23.52
N ARG A 263 3.98 -15.12 -22.77
CA ARG A 263 3.82 -16.48 -23.25
C ARG A 263 2.35 -16.89 -23.22
N GLU A 264 1.86 -17.42 -24.31
CA GLU A 264 0.49 -17.93 -24.37
C GLU A 264 0.21 -18.96 -23.25
N ASN A 265 -0.96 -18.85 -22.63
CA ASN A 265 -1.42 -19.73 -21.54
C ASN A 265 -0.55 -19.75 -20.26
N GLU A 266 0.43 -18.86 -20.13
CA GLU A 266 1.21 -18.75 -18.90
C GLU A 266 0.65 -17.64 -18.01
N ILE A 267 0.31 -18.01 -16.75
CA ILE A 267 -0.30 -17.12 -15.76
C ILE A 267 0.54 -17.14 -14.49
N LEU A 268 0.66 -16.01 -13.82
CA LEU A 268 1.25 -15.93 -12.49
C LEU A 268 0.31 -16.50 -11.43
N ASN A 269 0.79 -17.42 -10.62
CA ASN A 269 0.04 -18.11 -9.58
C ASN A 269 0.58 -17.79 -8.19
N SER A 270 -0.32 -17.47 -7.26
CA SER A 270 0.00 -17.37 -5.82
C SER A 270 -0.30 -18.73 -5.16
N PRO A 271 0.56 -19.23 -4.27
CA PRO A 271 1.81 -18.65 -3.77
C PRO A 271 3.07 -19.05 -4.56
N ALA A 272 2.96 -19.75 -5.68
CA ALA A 272 4.11 -20.32 -6.40
C ALA A 272 5.05 -19.24 -6.97
N ASP A 273 4.51 -18.27 -7.71
CA ASP A 273 5.31 -17.24 -8.39
C ASP A 273 5.45 -15.96 -7.55
N TYR A 274 4.46 -15.64 -6.72
CA TYR A 274 4.45 -14.45 -5.86
C TYR A 274 3.62 -14.70 -4.61
N PHE A 275 3.79 -13.88 -3.59
CA PHE A 275 2.83 -13.79 -2.50
C PHE A 275 2.05 -12.48 -2.57
N LYS A 276 0.84 -12.49 -2.01
CA LYS A 276 -0.07 -11.34 -2.02
C LYS A 276 -0.30 -10.83 -0.61
N ILE A 277 -0.15 -9.53 -0.42
CA ILE A 277 -0.61 -8.82 0.77
C ILE A 277 -1.85 -8.03 0.38
N ASP A 278 -3.00 -8.38 0.96
CA ASP A 278 -4.24 -7.63 0.79
C ASP A 278 -4.43 -6.70 1.99
N MET A 279 -4.32 -5.40 1.76
CA MET A 279 -4.39 -4.39 2.82
C MET A 279 -5.73 -4.38 3.54
N ARG A 280 -6.81 -4.86 2.91
CA ARG A 280 -8.12 -4.97 3.56
C ARG A 280 -8.10 -6.03 4.66
N THR A 281 -7.51 -7.19 4.37
CA THR A 281 -7.40 -8.28 5.33
C THR A 281 -6.53 -7.87 6.51
N VAL A 282 -5.38 -7.25 6.22
CA VAL A 282 -4.46 -6.76 7.25
C VAL A 282 -5.13 -5.77 8.20
N PHE A 283 -5.99 -4.88 7.67
CA PHE A 283 -6.71 -3.89 8.49
C PHE A 283 -7.92 -4.45 9.25
N GLN A 284 -8.33 -5.68 9.00
CA GLN A 284 -9.40 -6.36 9.73
C GLN A 284 -8.88 -7.17 10.94
N GLU A 285 -7.59 -7.38 11.05
CA GLU A 285 -6.98 -8.11 12.16
C GLU A 285 -6.87 -7.24 13.43
N ASN A 286 -6.88 -7.88 14.60
CA ASN A 286 -6.73 -7.20 15.91
C ASN A 286 -5.42 -6.37 16.02
N SER A 287 -4.43 -6.67 15.18
CA SER A 287 -3.18 -5.92 15.06
C SER A 287 -3.37 -4.49 14.54
N PHE A 288 -4.48 -4.19 13.83
CA PHE A 288 -4.73 -2.86 13.29
C PHE A 288 -4.88 -1.79 14.37
N SER A 289 -5.55 -2.08 15.47
CA SER A 289 -5.71 -1.12 16.57
C SER A 289 -4.37 -0.72 17.18
N VAL A 290 -3.47 -1.70 17.35
CA VAL A 290 -2.10 -1.48 17.83
C VAL A 290 -1.30 -0.64 16.83
N PHE A 291 -1.35 -0.98 15.56
CA PHE A 291 -0.69 -0.21 14.51
C PHE A 291 -1.23 1.22 14.40
N ALA A 292 -2.55 1.41 14.41
CA ALA A 292 -3.18 2.73 14.36
C ALA A 292 -2.75 3.61 15.54
N LYS A 293 -2.67 3.03 16.74
CA LYS A 293 -2.16 3.67 17.94
C LYS A 293 -0.71 4.13 17.75
N GLN A 294 0.17 3.26 17.27
CA GLN A 294 1.58 3.60 16.98
C GLN A 294 1.68 4.75 15.98
N VAL A 295 0.89 4.72 14.90
CA VAL A 295 0.85 5.79 13.88
C VAL A 295 0.44 7.13 14.51
N VAL A 296 -0.57 7.15 15.36
CA VAL A 296 -1.02 8.40 16.02
C VAL A 296 0.03 8.90 17.00
N GLU A 297 0.60 8.03 17.83
CA GLU A 297 1.61 8.40 18.82
C GLU A 297 2.94 8.86 18.19
N SER A 298 3.31 8.32 17.03
CA SER A 298 4.49 8.79 16.29
C SER A 298 4.29 10.18 15.69
N ARG A 299 3.07 10.50 15.27
CA ARG A 299 2.73 11.81 14.69
C ARG A 299 2.45 12.88 15.72
N LEU A 300 2.00 12.49 16.91
CA LEU A 300 1.65 13.36 18.03
C LEU A 300 2.42 12.95 19.29
N PRO A 301 3.74 13.18 19.35
CA PRO A 301 4.54 12.80 20.50
C PRO A 301 4.10 13.49 21.80
N GLU A 302 3.37 14.59 21.70
CA GLU A 302 2.75 15.31 22.84
C GLU A 302 1.76 14.43 23.60
N LEU A 303 1.14 13.45 22.94
CA LEU A 303 0.21 12.51 23.59
C LEU A 303 0.86 11.71 24.71
N LYS A 304 2.15 11.42 24.61
CA LYS A 304 2.90 10.73 25.68
C LYS A 304 2.90 11.50 26.99
N LYS A 305 2.86 12.84 26.93
CA LYS A 305 2.83 13.73 28.10
C LYS A 305 1.51 13.68 28.87
N ILE A 306 0.41 13.32 28.19
CA ILE A 306 -0.93 13.24 28.79
C ILE A 306 -1.38 11.80 29.09
N GLY A 307 -0.50 10.81 28.94
CA GLY A 307 -0.76 9.41 29.25
C GLY A 307 -1.18 8.55 28.03
N GLY A 308 -0.83 9.02 26.82
CA GLY A 308 -1.06 8.28 25.57
C GLY A 308 -2.45 8.46 25.00
N ILE A 309 -2.65 7.87 23.80
CA ILE A 309 -3.92 7.96 23.06
C ILE A 309 -5.08 7.25 23.81
N GLU A 310 -4.80 6.24 24.62
CA GLU A 310 -5.82 5.51 25.39
C GLU A 310 -6.60 6.42 26.36
N LYS A 311 -5.96 7.47 26.83
CA LYS A 311 -6.62 8.44 27.72
C LYS A 311 -7.54 9.39 26.97
N LEU A 312 -7.26 9.64 25.68
CA LEU A 312 -8.09 10.48 24.81
C LEU A 312 -9.19 9.68 24.10
N LEU A 313 -8.88 8.46 23.71
CA LEU A 313 -9.80 7.55 23.04
C LEU A 313 -9.79 6.22 23.79
N PRO A 314 -10.41 6.17 24.99
CA PRO A 314 -10.57 4.91 25.67
C PRO A 314 -11.32 3.93 24.78
N SER A 315 -10.93 2.65 24.83
CA SER A 315 -11.71 1.62 24.19
C SER A 315 -13.02 1.49 24.96
N LEU A 316 -14.04 2.18 24.48
CA LEU A 316 -15.39 2.05 25.05
C LEU A 316 -15.93 0.67 24.69
N VAL A 317 -16.40 -0.05 25.70
CA VAL A 317 -17.29 -1.19 25.47
C VAL A 317 -18.52 -0.64 24.77
N GLU A 318 -19.08 -1.39 23.82
CA GLU A 318 -20.22 -0.94 22.98
C GLU A 318 -21.40 -0.39 23.80
N GLU A 319 -21.60 -0.96 24.96
CA GLU A 319 -22.62 -0.53 25.92
C GLU A 319 -22.34 0.88 26.48
N GLU A 320 -21.07 1.19 26.80
CA GLU A 320 -20.66 2.51 27.26
C GLU A 320 -20.78 3.56 26.15
N GLU A 321 -20.41 3.21 24.94
CA GLU A 321 -20.59 4.05 23.78
C GLU A 321 -22.06 4.36 23.52
N ALA A 322 -22.92 3.35 23.60
CA ALA A 322 -24.36 3.52 23.46
C ALA A 322 -24.92 4.47 24.53
N ASN A 323 -24.49 4.35 25.79
CA ASN A 323 -24.87 5.23 26.88
C ASN A 323 -24.52 6.71 26.60
N ILE A 324 -23.32 6.94 26.05
CA ILE A 324 -22.86 8.31 25.70
C ILE A 324 -23.67 8.88 24.53
N LEU A 325 -23.99 8.05 23.52
CA LEU A 325 -24.72 8.48 22.34
C LEU A 325 -26.19 8.77 22.58
N ILE A 326 -26.83 8.07 23.53
CA ILE A 326 -28.28 8.11 23.74
C ILE A 326 -28.70 9.18 24.72
N GLY A 327 -28.02 9.33 25.83
CA GLY A 327 -28.32 10.30 26.90
C GLY A 327 -29.57 9.93 27.74
N ALA A 328 -29.57 10.38 28.99
CA ALA A 328 -30.56 10.00 30.01
C ALA A 328 -32.02 10.44 29.70
N GLU A 329 -32.22 11.55 28.99
CA GLU A 329 -33.57 12.05 28.67
C GLU A 329 -34.32 11.11 27.70
N GLN A 330 -33.60 10.43 26.82
CA GLN A 330 -34.22 9.50 25.87
C GLN A 330 -34.58 8.16 26.54
N GLU A 331 -33.90 7.76 27.62
CA GLU A 331 -34.15 6.51 28.31
C GLU A 331 -35.61 6.42 28.84
N ALA A 332 -36.07 7.45 29.53
CA ALA A 332 -37.42 7.46 30.09
C ALA A 332 -38.50 7.32 28.99
N GLN A 333 -38.28 7.98 27.84
CA GLN A 333 -39.18 7.89 26.70
C GLN A 333 -39.17 6.49 26.07
N ILE A 334 -37.96 5.88 25.93
CA ILE A 334 -37.79 4.55 25.39
C ILE A 334 -38.48 3.50 26.28
N ARG A 335 -38.29 3.55 27.60
CA ARG A 335 -38.93 2.64 28.55
C ARG A 335 -40.44 2.77 28.50
N LYS A 336 -40.99 3.99 28.35
CA LYS A 336 -42.43 4.21 28.17
C LYS A 336 -42.97 3.58 26.87
N ASN A 337 -42.24 3.72 25.78
CA ASN A 337 -42.59 3.12 24.50
C ASN A 337 -42.63 1.58 24.58
N LEU A 338 -41.58 0.99 25.17
CA LEU A 338 -41.49 -0.47 25.36
C LEU A 338 -42.57 -1.00 26.28
N ALA A 339 -42.92 -0.26 27.31
CA ALA A 339 -44.04 -0.64 28.20
C ALA A 339 -45.41 -0.72 27.47
N SER A 340 -45.56 0.04 26.36
CA SER A 340 -46.76 -0.03 25.54
C SER A 340 -46.72 -1.10 24.45
N SER A 341 -45.50 -1.57 24.06
CA SER A 341 -45.29 -2.46 22.91
C SER A 341 -45.01 -3.91 23.29
N LEU A 342 -44.48 -4.17 24.49
CA LEU A 342 -44.12 -5.50 24.97
C LEU A 342 -45.05 -6.02 26.08
N PRO A 343 -45.30 -7.33 26.15
CA PRO A 343 -45.99 -7.94 27.26
C PRO A 343 -45.29 -7.66 28.60
N LYS A 344 -46.08 -7.41 29.67
CA LYS A 344 -45.58 -7.01 31.00
C LYS A 344 -44.51 -7.97 31.58
N LYS A 345 -44.56 -9.26 31.23
CA LYS A 345 -43.56 -10.25 31.70
C LYS A 345 -42.14 -9.95 31.24
N TYR A 346 -41.94 -9.33 30.08
CA TYR A 346 -40.64 -9.02 29.52
C TYR A 346 -40.07 -7.69 30.02
N LEU A 347 -40.90 -6.80 30.56
CA LEU A 347 -40.42 -5.50 31.06
C LEU A 347 -39.43 -5.67 32.21
N LYS A 348 -39.61 -6.68 33.06
CA LYS A 348 -38.66 -6.98 34.16
C LYS A 348 -37.26 -7.43 33.66
N LEU A 349 -37.20 -8.08 32.48
CA LEU A 349 -35.93 -8.49 31.89
C LEU A 349 -35.14 -7.29 31.31
N LEU A 350 -35.85 -6.23 30.95
CA LEU A 350 -35.25 -5.00 30.47
C LEU A 350 -34.48 -4.22 31.56
N ASP A 351 -34.88 -4.40 32.84
CA ASP A 351 -34.22 -3.70 33.96
C ASP A 351 -32.74 -4.13 34.13
N GLN A 352 -32.39 -5.30 33.62
CA GLN A 352 -31.03 -5.84 33.67
C GLN A 352 -30.20 -5.52 32.41
N LYS A 353 -30.80 -4.86 31.42
CA LYS A 353 -30.13 -4.57 30.15
C LYS A 353 -29.58 -3.14 30.12
N SER A 354 -28.47 -2.96 29.41
CA SER A 354 -27.89 -1.63 29.18
C SER A 354 -28.85 -0.74 28.37
N ILE A 355 -28.69 0.56 28.48
CA ILE A 355 -29.52 1.54 27.80
C ILE A 355 -29.42 1.39 26.26
N GLY A 356 -28.26 1.01 25.75
CA GLY A 356 -28.06 0.73 24.34
C GLY A 356 -28.86 -0.46 23.85
N HIS A 357 -28.89 -1.53 24.63
CA HIS A 357 -29.73 -2.71 24.36
C HIS A 357 -31.20 -2.37 24.43
N ILE A 358 -31.64 -1.59 25.41
CA ILE A 358 -33.05 -1.14 25.55
C ILE A 358 -33.45 -0.32 24.33
N GLN A 359 -32.65 0.58 23.86
CA GLN A 359 -32.91 1.37 22.66
C GLN A 359 -32.98 0.50 21.40
N PHE A 360 -32.10 -0.49 21.26
CA PHE A 360 -32.13 -1.42 20.16
C PHE A 360 -33.42 -2.27 20.19
N ILE A 361 -33.82 -2.71 21.35
CA ILE A 361 -35.07 -3.44 21.55
C ILE A 361 -36.29 -2.58 21.17
N ASP A 362 -36.30 -1.28 21.56
CA ASP A 362 -37.37 -0.35 21.15
C ASP A 362 -37.39 -0.16 19.63
N TYR A 363 -36.25 -0.01 18.99
CA TYR A 363 -36.13 0.06 17.53
C TYR A 363 -36.67 -1.20 16.86
N MET A 364 -36.28 -2.38 17.33
CA MET A 364 -36.74 -3.68 16.79
C MET A 364 -38.24 -3.93 17.04
N SER A 365 -38.76 -3.52 18.19
CA SER A 365 -40.20 -3.68 18.52
C SER A 365 -41.15 -2.84 17.66
N ARG A 366 -40.59 -1.79 17.00
CA ARG A 366 -41.36 -0.95 16.05
C ARG A 366 -41.35 -1.54 14.63
N SER A 367 -40.43 -2.47 14.36
CA SER A 367 -40.45 -3.23 13.12
C SER A 367 -41.67 -4.12 13.10
N ARG A 368 -42.54 -3.98 12.12
CA ARG A 368 -43.76 -4.79 11.97
C ARG A 368 -43.52 -6.19 11.40
N GLU A 369 -42.26 -6.59 11.27
CA GLU A 369 -41.89 -7.92 10.78
C GLU A 369 -41.94 -8.92 11.93
N GLU A 370 -42.91 -9.80 11.92
CA GLU A 370 -43.12 -10.83 12.96
C GLU A 370 -41.89 -11.65 13.34
N PRO A 371 -41.00 -12.07 12.41
CA PRO A 371 -39.79 -12.83 12.77
C PRO A 371 -38.87 -12.09 13.72
N PHE A 372 -38.82 -10.75 13.66
CA PHE A 372 -37.98 -9.95 14.55
C PHE A 372 -38.47 -9.92 15.98
N ILE A 373 -39.79 -9.88 16.17
CA ILE A 373 -40.39 -9.88 17.51
C ILE A 373 -40.19 -11.23 18.19
N GLU A 374 -40.37 -12.33 17.46
CA GLU A 374 -40.12 -13.68 17.95
C GLU A 374 -38.67 -13.91 18.31
N ASN A 375 -37.75 -13.48 17.47
CA ASN A 375 -36.31 -13.54 17.73
C ASN A 375 -35.89 -12.67 18.93
N LEU A 376 -36.50 -11.49 19.10
CA LEU A 376 -36.29 -10.62 20.23
C LEU A 376 -36.78 -11.26 21.55
N ILE A 377 -37.93 -11.92 21.52
CA ILE A 377 -38.48 -12.64 22.67
C ILE A 377 -37.57 -13.80 23.05
N ASN A 378 -37.15 -14.60 22.07
CA ASN A 378 -36.20 -15.70 22.28
C ASN A 378 -34.88 -15.23 22.88
N TRP A 379 -34.35 -14.09 22.41
CA TRP A 379 -33.14 -13.50 22.99
C TRP A 379 -33.37 -13.02 24.43
N LEU A 380 -34.50 -12.41 24.73
CA LEU A 380 -34.84 -11.96 26.08
C LEU A 380 -34.99 -13.13 27.08
N GLU A 381 -35.47 -14.28 26.62
CA GLU A 381 -35.68 -15.48 27.42
C GLU A 381 -34.46 -16.40 27.48
N ASN A 382 -33.68 -16.50 26.40
CA ASN A 382 -32.58 -17.46 26.24
C ASN A 382 -31.33 -16.78 25.64
N GLU A 383 -30.47 -16.23 26.47
CA GLU A 383 -29.28 -15.50 26.01
C GLU A 383 -28.25 -16.33 25.22
N GLY A 384 -28.30 -17.67 25.24
CA GLY A 384 -27.24 -18.56 24.73
C GLY A 384 -27.09 -18.58 23.22
N GLU A 385 -28.12 -18.98 22.48
CA GLU A 385 -28.03 -19.22 21.02
C GLU A 385 -28.14 -17.94 20.15
N TRP A 386 -28.75 -16.90 20.68
CA TRP A 386 -29.00 -15.65 19.95
C TRP A 386 -28.01 -14.54 20.19
N LYS A 387 -27.07 -14.72 21.11
CA LYS A 387 -26.11 -13.71 21.53
C LYS A 387 -25.30 -13.16 20.35
N ASP A 388 -24.77 -14.02 19.51
CA ASP A 388 -23.95 -13.60 18.36
C ASP A 388 -24.77 -12.91 17.28
N LYS A 389 -25.96 -13.40 16.98
CA LYS A 389 -26.88 -12.75 16.03
C LYS A 389 -27.34 -11.39 16.54
N PHE A 390 -27.68 -11.30 17.81
CA PHE A 390 -28.09 -10.07 18.44
C PHE A 390 -26.95 -9.05 18.42
N ASN A 391 -25.73 -9.44 18.78
CA ASN A 391 -24.55 -8.58 18.75
C ASN A 391 -24.31 -8.02 17.33
N ASN A 392 -24.40 -8.84 16.30
CA ASN A 392 -24.25 -8.37 14.91
C ASN A 392 -25.30 -7.32 14.52
N TYR A 393 -26.57 -7.51 14.91
CA TYR A 393 -27.63 -6.52 14.68
C TYR A 393 -27.43 -5.26 15.52
N PHE A 394 -26.97 -5.42 16.76
CA PHE A 394 -26.68 -4.31 17.65
C PHE A 394 -25.51 -3.47 17.12
N HIS A 395 -24.45 -4.09 16.65
CA HIS A 395 -23.35 -3.41 15.93
C HIS A 395 -23.85 -2.60 14.73
N ALA A 396 -24.69 -3.19 13.89
CA ALA A 396 -25.26 -2.52 12.74
C ALA A 396 -26.13 -1.32 13.16
N TYR A 397 -26.87 -1.45 14.25
CA TYR A 397 -27.69 -0.39 14.82
C TYR A 397 -26.85 0.76 15.37
N LEU A 398 -25.82 0.48 16.19
CA LEU A 398 -24.89 1.49 16.69
C LEU A 398 -24.22 2.26 15.55
N PHE A 399 -23.83 1.54 14.51
CA PHE A 399 -23.26 2.15 13.31
C PHE A 399 -24.26 3.08 12.61
N SER A 400 -25.54 2.73 12.58
CA SER A 400 -26.60 3.59 12.02
C SER A 400 -26.84 4.86 12.84
N ILE A 401 -26.76 4.78 14.17
CA ILE A 401 -26.87 5.93 15.08
C ILE A 401 -25.70 6.89 14.90
N ARG A 402 -24.47 6.38 14.85
CA ARG A 402 -23.26 7.17 14.57
C ARG A 402 -23.43 7.98 13.29
N LYS A 403 -23.92 7.35 12.21
CA LYS A 403 -24.24 8.03 10.95
C LYS A 403 -25.27 9.15 11.11
N GLY A 404 -26.35 8.91 11.85
CA GLY A 404 -27.42 9.89 12.06
C GLY A 404 -26.94 11.17 12.75
N LYS A 405 -25.99 11.08 13.69
CA LYS A 405 -25.44 12.24 14.45
C LYS A 405 -24.29 12.95 13.71
N SER A 406 -23.53 12.25 12.86
CA SER A 406 -22.37 12.83 12.17
C SER A 406 -22.68 13.51 10.84
N GLY A 407 -23.94 13.56 10.39
CA GLY A 407 -24.32 14.11 9.09
C GLY A 407 -23.84 13.29 7.87
N ILE A 408 -23.26 12.12 8.08
CA ILE A 408 -22.68 11.25 7.03
C ILE A 408 -23.77 10.35 6.41
N ARG A 409 -25.01 10.77 6.37
CA ARG A 409 -26.12 10.01 5.76
C ARG A 409 -25.95 9.68 4.26
N LYS A 410 -24.99 10.30 3.57
CA LYS A 410 -24.87 10.24 2.10
C LYS A 410 -23.98 9.12 1.53
N TYR A 411 -23.34 8.31 2.35
CA TYR A 411 -22.31 7.37 1.82
C TYR A 411 -22.66 5.88 1.87
N TYR A 412 -23.88 5.51 2.27
CA TYR A 412 -24.23 4.09 2.42
C TYR A 412 -25.67 3.74 2.01
N THR A 413 -26.18 4.40 1.01
CA THR A 413 -27.31 3.92 0.21
C THR A 413 -26.81 3.42 -1.12
#